data_bbd90ddb462583a4d5a497427c9c9132
#
_entry.id   bbd90ddb462583a4d5a497427c9c9132
#
_cell.length_a   1.000
_cell.length_b   1.000
_cell.length_c   1.000
_cell.angle_alpha   90.00
_cell.angle_beta   90.00
_cell.angle_gamma   90.00
#
_symmetry.space_group_name_H-M   'P 1'
#
loop_
_entity.id
_entity.type
_entity.pdbx_description
1 polymer ?
#
loop_
_entity_poly.entity_id
_entity_poly.type
_entity_poly.pdbx_seq_one_letter_code
_entity_poly.pdbx_strand_id
1 'polypeptide(L)'
;MKKIFLISFIFSAVAFSQTLIPKLPQITASSFLLIDAETNKIIAQQNPEASTGLASITKIMTSYIVADYLKQGFLNIKDSTTVSEKCWRMEGSRMFIQEGKKVLIEDLMRGM
;
A
#
# COMPACT_ATOMS: atom_id res chain seq x y z
N MET A 1 -41.04 -14.89 -68.29
CA MET A 1 -39.98 -15.52 -67.47
C MET A 1 -39.54 -14.51 -66.41
N LYS A 2 -40.06 -14.67 -65.20
CA LYS A 2 -39.79 -13.74 -64.07
C LYS A 2 -38.57 -14.24 -63.32
N LYS A 3 -37.44 -13.45 -63.33
CA LYS A 3 -36.27 -13.73 -62.57
C LYS A 3 -36.49 -13.22 -61.15
N ILE A 4 -36.58 -14.15 -60.17
CA ILE A 4 -36.67 -13.87 -58.73
C ILE A 4 -35.24 -13.64 -58.26
N PHE A 5 -34.89 -12.41 -57.85
CA PHE A 5 -33.64 -12.05 -57.19
C PHE A 5 -33.79 -12.36 -55.70
N LEU A 6 -33.12 -13.43 -55.24
CA LEU A 6 -33.08 -13.79 -53.83
C LEU A 6 -31.97 -12.98 -53.19
N ILE A 7 -32.29 -11.90 -52.49
CA ILE A 7 -31.35 -11.12 -51.67
C ILE A 7 -31.19 -11.86 -50.34
N SER A 8 -30.06 -12.55 -50.20
CA SER A 8 -29.65 -13.16 -48.93
C SER A 8 -29.12 -12.07 -48.01
N PHE A 9 -29.90 -11.69 -47.00
CA PHE A 9 -29.53 -10.74 -45.98
C PHE A 9 -28.67 -11.49 -44.92
N ILE A 10 -27.36 -11.40 -45.06
CA ILE A 10 -26.43 -11.97 -44.07
C ILE A 10 -26.42 -11.04 -42.83
N PHE A 11 -27.18 -11.43 -41.83
CA PHE A 11 -27.19 -10.79 -40.52
C PHE A 11 -25.91 -11.17 -39.79
N SER A 12 -24.87 -10.34 -39.87
CA SER A 12 -23.64 -10.51 -39.09
C SER A 12 -23.98 -10.27 -37.61
N ALA A 13 -24.18 -11.34 -36.85
CA ALA A 13 -24.28 -11.27 -35.41
C ALA A 13 -22.91 -10.87 -34.84
N VAL A 14 -22.75 -9.61 -34.49
CA VAL A 14 -21.59 -9.14 -33.70
C VAL A 14 -21.75 -9.72 -32.30
N ALA A 15 -21.04 -10.79 -32.04
CA ALA A 15 -20.94 -11.34 -30.69
C ALA A 15 -20.16 -10.36 -29.84
N PHE A 16 -20.86 -9.55 -29.05
CA PHE A 16 -20.22 -8.80 -27.97
C PHE A 16 -19.71 -9.81 -26.94
N SER A 17 -18.42 -10.12 -27.00
CA SER A 17 -17.74 -10.85 -25.94
C SER A 17 -17.75 -9.96 -24.70
N GLN A 18 -18.71 -10.18 -23.82
CA GLN A 18 -18.69 -9.57 -22.49
C GLN A 18 -17.54 -10.22 -21.73
N THR A 19 -16.45 -9.47 -21.52
CA THR A 19 -15.44 -9.85 -20.56
C THR A 19 -16.12 -9.96 -19.20
N LEU A 20 -16.29 -11.19 -18.71
CA LEU A 20 -16.76 -11.46 -17.36
C LEU A 20 -15.70 -10.89 -16.39
N ILE A 21 -15.89 -9.64 -15.98
CA ILE A 21 -15.11 -9.05 -14.89
C ILE A 21 -15.61 -9.71 -13.61
N PRO A 22 -14.77 -10.53 -12.93
CA PRO A 22 -15.19 -11.17 -11.68
C PRO A 22 -15.62 -10.10 -10.68
N LYS A 23 -16.72 -10.39 -9.96
CA LYS A 23 -17.13 -9.50 -8.86
C LYS A 23 -16.01 -9.45 -7.82
N LEU A 24 -15.65 -8.23 -7.40
CA LEU A 24 -14.69 -8.03 -6.34
C LEU A 24 -15.07 -8.81 -5.07
N PRO A 25 -14.12 -9.45 -4.40
CA PRO A 25 -14.38 -10.08 -3.11
C PRO A 25 -14.86 -9.00 -2.11
N GLN A 26 -15.77 -9.38 -1.24
CA GLN A 26 -16.20 -8.48 -0.18
C GLN A 26 -15.08 -8.35 0.85
N ILE A 27 -14.60 -7.12 1.04
CA ILE A 27 -13.56 -6.77 1.99
C ILE A 27 -14.21 -5.99 3.11
N THR A 28 -13.94 -6.36 4.37
CA THR A 28 -14.50 -5.70 5.56
C THR A 28 -13.80 -4.37 5.90
N ALA A 29 -12.76 -3.99 5.17
CA ALA A 29 -12.08 -2.72 5.35
C ALA A 29 -13.02 -1.55 5.04
N SER A 30 -12.97 -0.49 5.87
CA SER A 30 -13.73 0.75 5.65
C SER A 30 -13.25 1.53 4.42
N SER A 31 -11.98 1.39 4.08
CA SER A 31 -11.32 2.03 2.94
C SER A 31 -10.24 1.11 2.38
N PHE A 32 -10.11 1.05 1.06
CA PHE A 32 -9.01 0.37 0.39
C PHE A 32 -8.79 0.93 -1.02
N LEU A 33 -7.58 0.77 -1.52
CA LEU A 33 -7.18 1.10 -2.88
C LEU A 33 -6.23 0.01 -3.38
N LEU A 34 -6.56 -0.61 -4.51
CA LEU A 34 -5.71 -1.57 -5.22
C LEU A 34 -5.36 -0.99 -6.58
N ILE A 35 -4.09 -0.84 -6.84
CA ILE A 35 -3.56 -0.31 -8.10
C ILE A 35 -2.58 -1.29 -8.74
N ASP A 36 -2.52 -1.29 -10.04
CA ASP A 36 -1.47 -1.95 -10.80
C ASP A 36 -0.17 -1.14 -10.68
N ALA A 37 0.91 -1.77 -10.21
CA ALA A 37 2.16 -1.07 -9.87
C ALA A 37 2.92 -0.55 -11.09
N GLU A 38 2.71 -1.15 -12.27
CA GLU A 38 3.40 -0.74 -13.50
C GLU A 38 2.65 0.38 -14.22
N THR A 39 1.33 0.26 -14.30
CA THR A 39 0.48 1.17 -15.09
C THR A 39 -0.20 2.25 -14.26
N ASN A 40 -0.15 2.17 -12.93
CA ASN A 40 -0.90 2.99 -11.97
C ASN A 40 -2.43 2.93 -12.18
N LYS A 41 -2.93 1.91 -12.90
CA LYS A 41 -4.37 1.74 -13.12
C LYS A 41 -5.03 1.26 -11.84
N ILE A 42 -6.11 1.92 -11.46
CA ILE A 42 -6.94 1.48 -10.32
C ILE A 42 -7.68 0.21 -10.73
N ILE A 43 -7.44 -0.89 -9.99
CA ILE A 43 -8.09 -2.18 -10.17
C ILE A 43 -9.35 -2.23 -9.33
N ALA A 44 -9.28 -1.75 -8.08
CA ALA A 44 -10.38 -1.74 -7.14
C ALA A 44 -10.19 -0.66 -6.08
N GLN A 45 -11.29 -0.09 -5.61
CA GLN A 45 -11.25 0.91 -4.54
C GLN A 45 -12.57 0.97 -3.77
N GLN A 46 -12.47 1.38 -2.53
CA GLN A 46 -13.59 1.75 -1.68
C GLN A 46 -13.17 2.90 -0.78
N ASN A 47 -13.90 4.01 -0.82
CA ASN A 47 -13.62 5.22 -0.04
C ASN A 47 -12.12 5.61 -0.04
N PRO A 48 -11.42 5.70 -1.18
CA PRO A 48 -9.96 5.88 -1.23
C PRO A 48 -9.49 7.19 -0.61
N GLU A 49 -10.35 8.21 -0.59
CA GLU A 49 -10.07 9.54 -0.01
C GLU A 49 -10.46 9.65 1.47
N ALA A 50 -10.94 8.56 2.08
CA ALA A 50 -11.31 8.61 3.49
C ALA A 50 -10.07 8.78 4.38
N SER A 51 -10.11 9.78 5.26
CA SER A 51 -9.06 9.97 6.27
C SER A 51 -9.14 8.85 7.31
N THR A 52 -8.10 8.03 7.39
CA THR A 52 -8.01 6.91 8.31
C THR A 52 -6.71 6.98 9.12
N GLY A 53 -6.75 6.45 10.36
CA GLY A 53 -5.54 6.33 11.17
C GLY A 53 -4.55 5.36 10.52
N LEU A 54 -3.30 5.80 10.32
CA LEU A 54 -2.28 5.02 9.65
C LEU A 54 -1.65 3.94 10.54
N ALA A 55 -1.85 4.02 11.86
CA ALA A 55 -1.24 3.10 12.84
C ALA A 55 0.24 2.83 12.51
N SER A 56 0.67 1.58 12.48
CA SER A 56 2.07 1.21 12.23
C SER A 56 2.57 1.51 10.81
N ILE A 57 1.72 1.84 9.86
CA ILE A 57 2.16 2.31 8.54
C ILE A 57 3.01 3.57 8.66
N THR A 58 2.81 4.39 9.71
CA THR A 58 3.66 5.54 10.04
C THR A 58 5.15 5.16 10.16
N LYS A 59 5.47 3.93 10.55
CA LYS A 59 6.85 3.44 10.67
C LYS A 59 7.58 3.40 9.32
N ILE A 60 6.86 3.26 8.21
CA ILE A 60 7.45 3.34 6.86
C ILE A 60 8.06 4.73 6.64
N MET A 61 7.37 5.79 7.03
CA MET A 61 7.91 7.15 6.92
C MET A 61 9.13 7.34 7.84
N THR A 62 9.08 6.82 9.06
CA THR A 62 10.23 6.85 9.98
C THR A 62 11.44 6.14 9.36
N SER A 63 11.23 4.95 8.80
CA SER A 63 12.29 4.19 8.13
C SER A 63 12.87 4.95 6.94
N TYR A 64 12.01 5.59 6.15
CA TYR A 64 12.42 6.40 5.01
C TYR A 64 13.31 7.57 5.43
N ILE A 65 12.90 8.32 6.47
CA ILE A 65 13.67 9.47 6.99
C ILE A 65 15.03 9.00 7.53
N VAL A 66 15.06 7.91 8.31
CA VAL A 66 16.33 7.37 8.85
C VAL A 66 17.24 6.92 7.71
N ALA A 67 16.71 6.23 6.71
CA ALA A 67 17.48 5.78 5.54
C ALA A 67 18.07 6.98 4.76
N ASP A 68 17.32 8.05 4.61
CA ASP A 68 17.77 9.27 3.96
C ASP A 68 18.90 9.95 4.75
N TYR A 69 18.77 10.05 6.07
CA TYR A 69 19.80 10.60 6.95
C TYR A 69 21.09 9.76 6.96
N LEU A 70 20.96 8.43 6.92
CA LEU A 70 22.11 7.53 6.77
C LEU A 70 22.79 7.75 5.41
N LYS A 71 22.03 7.90 4.34
CA LYS A 71 22.56 8.15 2.98
C LYS A 71 23.29 9.49 2.89
N GLN A 72 22.78 10.53 3.56
CA GLN A 72 23.37 11.85 3.59
C GLN A 72 24.55 11.98 4.58
N GLY A 73 24.81 10.96 5.40
CA GLY A 73 25.87 10.95 6.40
C GLY A 73 25.56 11.75 7.68
N PHE A 74 24.30 12.17 7.89
CA PHE A 74 23.88 12.82 9.14
C PHE A 74 23.75 11.83 10.30
N LEU A 75 23.57 10.56 10.00
CA LEU A 75 23.55 9.45 10.95
C LEU A 75 24.49 8.35 10.48
N ASN A 76 25.01 7.58 11.44
CA ASN A 76 25.67 6.31 11.17
C ASN A 76 24.83 5.17 11.78
N ILE A 77 24.71 4.07 11.09
CA ILE A 77 23.93 2.90 11.56
C ILE A 77 24.44 2.35 12.90
N LYS A 78 25.73 2.58 13.21
CA LYS A 78 26.38 2.20 14.46
C LYS A 78 26.31 3.27 15.55
N ASP A 79 25.72 4.43 15.25
CA ASP A 79 25.44 5.42 16.29
C ASP A 79 24.45 4.88 17.30
N SER A 80 24.50 5.40 18.52
CA SER A 80 23.57 5.05 19.58
C SER A 80 22.82 6.28 20.07
N THR A 81 21.55 6.08 20.42
CA THR A 81 20.74 7.09 21.09
C THR A 81 20.29 6.60 22.47
N THR A 82 19.95 7.53 23.34
CA THR A 82 19.45 7.21 24.68
C THR A 82 17.93 7.21 24.67
N VAL A 83 17.33 6.16 25.23
CA VAL A 83 15.88 6.04 25.38
C VAL A 83 15.38 7.06 26.39
N SER A 84 14.57 8.03 25.93
CA SER A 84 13.96 9.03 26.82
C SER A 84 12.79 8.45 27.59
N GLU A 85 12.47 9.05 28.75
CA GLU A 85 11.28 8.70 29.53
C GLU A 85 10.01 8.75 28.68
N LYS A 86 9.85 9.81 27.88
CA LYS A 86 8.70 9.94 26.97
C LYS A 86 8.59 8.76 26.01
N CYS A 87 9.70 8.34 25.41
CA CYS A 87 9.73 7.22 24.50
C CYS A 87 9.42 5.88 25.21
N TRP A 88 9.98 5.69 26.40
CA TRP A 88 9.76 4.50 27.22
C TRP A 88 8.30 4.36 27.68
N ARG A 89 7.63 5.47 27.99
CA ARG A 89 6.21 5.48 28.43
C ARG A 89 5.20 5.35 27.28
N MET A 90 5.64 5.42 26.00
CA MET A 90 4.73 5.32 24.86
C MET A 90 4.06 3.94 24.82
N GLU A 91 2.75 3.95 24.65
CA GLU A 91 1.95 2.74 24.48
C GLU A 91 2.01 2.19 23.05
N GLY A 92 1.52 0.96 22.87
CA GLY A 92 1.47 0.29 21.58
C GLY A 92 2.54 -0.80 21.41
N SER A 93 2.78 -1.21 20.17
CA SER A 93 3.85 -2.17 19.83
C SER A 93 5.21 -1.54 19.99
N ARG A 94 6.04 -2.07 20.88
CA ARG A 94 7.33 -1.49 21.27
C ARG A 94 8.41 -2.53 21.53
N MET A 95 9.66 -2.12 21.38
CA MET A 95 10.79 -2.85 21.91
C MET A 95 10.83 -2.60 23.44
N PHE A 96 10.96 -3.63 24.25
CA PHE A 96 10.99 -3.51 25.72
C PHE A 96 12.34 -3.01 26.22
N ILE A 97 12.74 -1.81 25.77
CA ILE A 97 13.99 -1.16 26.15
C ILE A 97 13.73 -0.24 27.34
N GLN A 98 14.60 -0.30 28.36
CA GLN A 98 14.46 0.52 29.55
C GLN A 98 14.86 1.98 29.28
N GLU A 99 14.24 2.89 30.03
CA GLU A 99 14.65 4.30 30.08
C GLU A 99 16.14 4.46 30.41
N GLY A 100 16.78 5.45 29.81
CA GLY A 100 18.18 5.79 30.03
C GLY A 100 19.18 4.85 29.35
N LYS A 101 18.73 3.72 28.78
CA LYS A 101 19.61 2.81 28.04
C LYS A 101 20.01 3.37 26.69
N LYS A 102 21.25 3.11 26.29
CA LYS A 102 21.73 3.38 24.93
C LYS A 102 21.38 2.22 24.01
N VAL A 103 20.87 2.53 22.83
CA VAL A 103 20.48 1.57 21.81
C VAL A 103 21.06 2.02 20.49
N LEU A 104 21.58 1.09 19.70
CA LEU A 104 22.08 1.37 18.36
C LEU A 104 20.94 1.73 17.41
N ILE A 105 21.21 2.60 16.46
CA ILE A 105 20.27 2.93 15.38
C ILE A 105 19.90 1.66 14.62
N GLU A 106 20.86 0.75 14.38
CA GLU A 106 20.61 -0.55 13.74
C GLU A 106 19.56 -1.37 14.50
N ASP A 107 19.67 -1.46 15.81
CA ASP A 107 18.74 -2.25 16.64
C ASP A 107 17.34 -1.62 16.63
N LEU A 108 17.26 -0.28 16.69
CA LEU A 108 15.99 0.42 16.58
C LEU A 108 15.31 0.16 15.22
N MET A 109 16.08 0.20 14.14
CA MET A 109 15.55 -0.07 12.78
C MET A 109 15.11 -1.52 12.62
N ARG A 110 15.78 -2.48 13.25
CA ARG A 110 15.37 -3.90 13.24
C ARG A 110 14.15 -4.18 14.10
N GLY A 111 13.95 -3.41 15.17
CA GLY A 111 12.83 -3.56 16.12
C GLY A 111 11.56 -2.80 15.72
N MET A 112 11.60 -2.03 14.66
CA MET A 112 10.49 -1.24 14.14
C MET A 112 9.52 -2.09 13.32
#